data_a3bd49f47ed7546a302b8992f3379c96
#
_entry.id   a3bd49f47ed7546a302b8992f3379c96
#
_cell.length_a   1.000
_cell.length_b   1.000
_cell.length_c   1.000
_cell.angle_alpha   90.00
_cell.angle_beta   90.00
_cell.angle_gamma   90.00
#
_symmetry.space_group_name_H-M   'P 1'
#
loop_
_entity.id
_entity.type
_entity.pdbx_description
1 polymer ?
#
loop_
_entity_poly.entity_id
_entity_poly.type
_entity_poly.pdbx_seq_one_letter_code
_entity_poly.pdbx_strand_id
1 'polypeptide(L)'
;VPEAAQTDRELDVRKVRKPDRHPMIFARFRELAVGEGFVLINDHDPRHLRDEFENELPGSYGWEYLNQVNGDWQIKISRLTETPLPRVLANTASLADAQPDAAGVIWKLPINERDLDSNVIGLAPGGRIDPHAGPELDVLIHVLAGSGTLTTESGTLDLTAGDLLWLPRRSRRSFAAGDDGLRYLTVHQRRASLQLDLTALQRTTNG
;
A
#
# COMPACT_ATOMS: atom_id res chain seq x y z
N VAL A 1 19.12 -37.85 -18.75
CA VAL A 1 18.44 -36.55 -18.81
C VAL A 1 19.51 -35.53 -18.52
N PRO A 2 19.89 -34.62 -19.46
CA PRO A 2 20.87 -33.60 -19.18
C PRO A 2 20.24 -32.55 -18.23
N GLU A 3 20.83 -32.40 -17.06
CA GLU A 3 20.65 -31.31 -16.14
C GLU A 3 21.01 -30.01 -16.88
N ALA A 4 20.01 -29.24 -17.28
CA ALA A 4 20.22 -27.93 -17.87
C ALA A 4 20.91 -27.07 -16.80
N ALA A 5 22.16 -26.75 -17.04
CA ALA A 5 22.92 -25.80 -16.22
C ALA A 5 22.16 -24.46 -16.20
N GLN A 6 21.44 -24.25 -15.12
CA GLN A 6 20.78 -22.99 -14.77
C GLN A 6 21.89 -22.00 -14.47
N THR A 7 22.28 -21.26 -15.48
CA THR A 7 23.21 -20.12 -15.32
C THR A 7 22.46 -19.06 -14.51
N ASP A 8 22.52 -19.11 -13.20
CA ASP A 8 22.08 -18.05 -12.32
C ASP A 8 22.86 -16.80 -12.72
N ARG A 9 22.21 -15.87 -13.42
CA ARG A 9 22.84 -14.63 -13.83
C ARG A 9 22.95 -13.74 -12.62
N GLU A 10 24.16 -13.39 -12.22
CA GLU A 10 24.45 -12.49 -11.12
C GLU A 10 24.05 -11.04 -11.46
N LEU A 11 23.51 -10.33 -10.48
CA LEU A 11 23.23 -8.91 -10.51
C LEU A 11 23.94 -8.23 -9.33
N ASP A 12 25.14 -7.69 -9.57
CA ASP A 12 25.89 -6.97 -8.56
C ASP A 12 25.51 -5.47 -8.54
N VAL A 13 24.80 -5.06 -7.49
CA VAL A 13 24.32 -3.68 -7.31
C VAL A 13 25.20 -2.85 -6.38
N ARG A 14 26.31 -3.37 -5.86
CA ARG A 14 27.19 -2.68 -4.90
C ARG A 14 27.75 -1.36 -5.46
N LYS A 15 28.01 -1.30 -6.76
CA LYS A 15 28.51 -0.10 -7.47
C LYS A 15 27.40 0.77 -8.07
N VAL A 16 26.15 0.33 -7.99
CA VAL A 16 25.00 1.09 -8.47
C VAL A 16 24.59 2.13 -7.43
N ARG A 17 24.18 3.33 -7.87
CA ARG A 17 23.67 4.37 -6.95
C ARG A 17 22.43 3.87 -6.23
N LYS A 18 22.30 4.17 -4.93
CA LYS A 18 21.20 3.68 -4.09
C LYS A 18 19.80 3.87 -4.70
N PRO A 19 19.45 5.06 -5.26
CA PRO A 19 18.11 5.26 -5.84
C PRO A 19 17.82 4.38 -7.06
N ASP A 20 18.85 3.91 -7.77
CA ASP A 20 18.71 3.16 -9.01
C ASP A 20 18.71 1.63 -8.77
N ARG A 21 19.08 1.17 -7.55
CA ARG A 21 19.20 -0.28 -7.23
C ARG A 21 17.88 -1.00 -7.32
N HIS A 22 16.84 -0.53 -6.61
CA HIS A 22 15.54 -1.20 -6.57
C HIS A 22 14.87 -1.25 -7.96
N PRO A 23 14.77 -0.14 -8.72
CA PRO A 23 14.24 -0.18 -10.08
C PRO A 23 14.95 -1.19 -10.98
N MET A 24 16.28 -1.30 -10.90
CA MET A 24 17.08 -2.25 -11.68
C MET A 24 16.76 -3.70 -11.29
N ILE A 25 16.66 -3.99 -10.01
CA ILE A 25 16.34 -5.34 -9.50
C ILE A 25 14.93 -5.76 -9.93
N PHE A 26 13.93 -4.88 -9.80
CA PHE A 26 12.57 -5.14 -10.26
C PHE A 26 12.49 -5.30 -11.78
N ALA A 27 13.23 -4.51 -12.56
CA ALA A 27 13.30 -4.67 -14.01
C ALA A 27 13.85 -6.05 -14.37
N ARG A 28 14.95 -6.47 -13.71
CA ARG A 28 15.54 -7.80 -13.91
C ARG A 28 14.58 -8.94 -13.55
N PHE A 29 13.84 -8.80 -12.45
CA PHE A 29 12.84 -9.79 -12.04
C PHE A 29 11.70 -9.93 -13.07
N ARG A 30 11.24 -8.82 -13.66
CA ARG A 30 10.16 -8.84 -14.68
C ARG A 30 10.56 -9.58 -15.96
N GLU A 31 11.85 -9.66 -16.27
CA GLU A 31 12.38 -10.38 -17.45
C GLU A 31 12.47 -11.90 -17.25
N LEU A 32 12.37 -12.39 -16.00
CA LEU A 32 12.47 -13.83 -15.73
C LEU A 32 11.22 -14.57 -16.23
N ALA A 33 11.44 -15.76 -16.79
CA ALA A 33 10.36 -16.74 -16.91
C ALA A 33 10.06 -17.40 -15.57
N VAL A 34 8.86 -17.99 -15.44
CA VAL A 34 8.51 -18.77 -14.23
C VAL A 34 9.49 -19.93 -14.07
N GLY A 35 10.05 -20.07 -12.87
CA GLY A 35 11.09 -21.04 -12.55
C GLY A 35 12.53 -20.54 -12.72
N GLU A 36 12.72 -19.38 -13.36
CA GLU A 36 14.04 -18.74 -13.44
C GLU A 36 14.36 -17.89 -12.24
N GLY A 37 15.64 -17.55 -12.06
CA GLY A 37 16.13 -16.70 -10.98
C GLY A 37 17.42 -15.99 -11.34
N PHE A 38 17.86 -15.13 -10.45
CA PHE A 38 19.19 -14.53 -10.46
C PHE A 38 19.71 -14.38 -9.03
N VAL A 39 21.02 -14.24 -8.90
CA VAL A 39 21.68 -13.95 -7.62
C VAL A 39 21.94 -12.44 -7.51
N LEU A 40 21.27 -11.80 -6.58
CA LEU A 40 21.52 -10.42 -6.20
C LEU A 40 22.75 -10.36 -5.29
N ILE A 41 23.74 -9.51 -5.64
CA ILE A 41 24.90 -9.23 -4.79
C ILE A 41 24.78 -7.79 -4.28
N ASN A 42 24.73 -7.64 -2.95
CA ASN A 42 24.54 -6.35 -2.27
C ASN A 42 25.56 -6.15 -1.13
N ASP A 43 25.78 -4.91 -0.73
CA ASP A 43 26.71 -4.53 0.34
C ASP A 43 26.14 -4.64 1.76
N HIS A 44 24.82 -4.80 1.89
CA HIS A 44 24.10 -4.95 3.16
C HIS A 44 22.85 -5.82 2.99
N ASP A 45 22.22 -6.23 4.11
CA ASP A 45 20.95 -6.98 4.09
C ASP A 45 19.85 -6.13 3.44
N PRO A 46 19.27 -6.53 2.29
CA PRO A 46 18.28 -5.75 1.57
C PRO A 46 16.85 -5.95 2.09
N ARG A 47 16.63 -5.75 3.41
CA ARG A 47 15.31 -5.93 4.07
C ARG A 47 14.22 -5.09 3.42
N HIS A 48 14.49 -3.80 3.17
CA HIS A 48 13.51 -2.92 2.52
C HIS A 48 13.13 -3.40 1.12
N LEU A 49 14.08 -3.91 0.35
CA LEU A 49 13.79 -4.50 -0.96
C LEU A 49 12.89 -5.73 -0.81
N ARG A 50 13.16 -6.60 0.17
CA ARG A 50 12.33 -7.77 0.46
C ARG A 50 10.90 -7.36 0.85
N ASP A 51 10.76 -6.33 1.66
CA ASP A 51 9.44 -5.78 2.04
C ASP A 51 8.71 -5.23 0.81
N GLU A 52 9.40 -4.59 -0.14
CA GLU A 52 8.81 -4.16 -1.42
C GLU A 52 8.37 -5.37 -2.26
N PHE A 53 9.20 -6.39 -2.40
CA PHE A 53 8.81 -7.63 -3.11
C PHE A 53 7.56 -8.27 -2.48
N GLU A 54 7.49 -8.34 -1.14
CA GLU A 54 6.32 -8.87 -0.44
C GLU A 54 5.07 -8.01 -0.66
N ASN A 55 5.22 -6.70 -0.75
CA ASN A 55 4.11 -5.79 -0.99
C ASN A 55 3.64 -5.78 -2.45
N GLU A 56 4.57 -5.77 -3.41
CA GLU A 56 4.26 -5.63 -4.84
C GLU A 56 3.97 -6.98 -5.53
N LEU A 57 4.64 -8.05 -5.09
CA LEU A 57 4.69 -9.34 -5.74
C LEU A 57 4.38 -10.50 -4.78
N PRO A 58 3.33 -10.41 -3.95
CA PRO A 58 3.05 -11.41 -2.93
C PRO A 58 2.91 -12.81 -3.52
N GLY A 59 3.66 -13.77 -2.95
CA GLY A 59 3.61 -15.18 -3.35
C GLY A 59 4.14 -15.50 -4.73
N SER A 60 4.61 -14.51 -5.51
CA SER A 60 5.10 -14.70 -6.87
C SER A 60 6.63 -14.79 -6.98
N TYR A 61 7.34 -14.63 -5.88
CA TYR A 61 8.80 -14.65 -5.83
C TYR A 61 9.33 -15.62 -4.78
N GLY A 62 10.51 -16.19 -5.03
CA GLY A 62 11.32 -16.91 -4.04
C GLY A 62 12.46 -16.02 -3.58
N TRP A 63 12.82 -16.13 -2.29
CA TRP A 63 13.89 -15.36 -1.67
C TRP A 63 14.74 -16.26 -0.80
N GLU A 64 15.96 -16.55 -1.22
CA GLU A 64 16.88 -17.45 -0.54
C GLU A 64 18.22 -16.75 -0.28
N TYR A 65 18.64 -16.67 0.98
CA TYR A 65 19.95 -16.16 1.35
C TYR A 65 21.02 -17.20 1.07
N LEU A 66 21.93 -16.93 0.13
CA LEU A 66 23.08 -17.78 -0.18
C LEU A 66 24.31 -17.40 0.65
N ASN A 67 24.49 -16.09 0.89
CA ASN A 67 25.57 -15.55 1.74
C ASN A 67 25.06 -14.35 2.54
N GLN A 68 25.44 -14.27 3.82
CA GLN A 68 25.02 -13.20 4.76
C GLN A 68 26.23 -12.56 5.43
N VAL A 69 27.32 -12.41 4.69
CA VAL A 69 28.53 -11.73 5.15
C VAL A 69 28.42 -10.24 4.88
N ASN A 70 28.77 -9.41 5.87
CA ASN A 70 28.72 -7.96 5.72
C ASN A 70 29.63 -7.49 4.56
N GLY A 71 29.06 -6.70 3.65
CA GLY A 71 29.72 -6.26 2.41
C GLY A 71 29.58 -7.24 1.24
N ASP A 72 29.06 -8.46 1.46
CA ASP A 72 28.86 -9.47 0.41
C ASP A 72 27.60 -10.31 0.67
N TRP A 73 26.45 -9.65 0.67
CA TRP A 73 25.15 -10.32 0.75
C TRP A 73 24.77 -10.88 -0.60
N GLN A 74 24.49 -12.18 -0.65
CA GLN A 74 24.06 -12.87 -1.86
C GLN A 74 22.69 -13.49 -1.65
N ILE A 75 21.74 -13.10 -2.47
CA ILE A 75 20.35 -13.53 -2.38
C ILE A 75 19.91 -14.07 -3.73
N LYS A 76 19.44 -15.32 -3.76
CA LYS A 76 18.77 -15.87 -4.92
C LYS A 76 17.34 -15.39 -4.93
N ILE A 77 16.97 -14.66 -5.99
CA ILE A 77 15.62 -14.19 -6.24
C ILE A 77 15.10 -14.96 -7.46
N SER A 78 13.98 -15.67 -7.30
CA SER A 78 13.38 -16.48 -8.35
C SER A 78 11.93 -16.11 -8.60
N ARG A 79 11.44 -16.28 -9.84
CA ARG A 79 10.06 -16.05 -10.21
C ARG A 79 9.27 -17.35 -10.08
N LEU A 80 8.24 -17.35 -9.21
CA LEU A 80 7.42 -18.52 -8.90
C LEU A 80 6.12 -18.56 -9.71
N THR A 81 5.55 -17.40 -10.04
CA THR A 81 4.29 -17.26 -10.78
C THR A 81 4.37 -16.12 -11.79
N GLU A 82 3.49 -16.12 -12.80
CA GLU A 82 3.43 -15.05 -13.82
C GLU A 82 2.96 -13.72 -13.24
N THR A 83 2.02 -13.77 -12.28
CA THR A 83 1.38 -12.60 -11.69
C THR A 83 1.43 -12.66 -10.18
N PRO A 84 1.37 -11.51 -9.49
CA PRO A 84 1.18 -11.44 -8.04
C PRO A 84 -0.06 -12.21 -7.61
N LEU A 85 0.02 -12.90 -6.48
CA LEU A 85 -1.10 -13.70 -5.98
C LEU A 85 -2.02 -12.84 -5.10
N PRO A 86 -3.36 -13.04 -5.20
CA PRO A 86 -4.30 -12.44 -4.26
C PRO A 86 -3.99 -12.87 -2.81
N ARG A 87 -4.14 -11.94 -1.88
CA ARG A 87 -3.95 -12.23 -0.45
C ARG A 87 -4.95 -11.50 0.43
N VAL A 88 -5.23 -12.06 1.60
CA VAL A 88 -5.97 -11.38 2.66
C VAL A 88 -5.04 -10.38 3.32
N LEU A 89 -5.41 -9.09 3.33
CA LEU A 89 -4.62 -8.02 3.95
C LEU A 89 -4.97 -7.83 5.42
N ALA A 90 -6.26 -7.93 5.76
CA ALA A 90 -6.77 -7.79 7.11
C ALA A 90 -8.18 -8.40 7.21
N ASN A 91 -8.59 -8.73 8.43
CA ASN A 91 -9.98 -9.01 8.74
C ASN A 91 -10.59 -7.77 9.40
N THR A 92 -11.56 -7.14 8.75
CA THR A 92 -12.15 -5.87 9.21
C THR A 92 -12.92 -6.00 10.51
N ALA A 93 -13.55 -7.16 10.78
CA ALA A 93 -14.21 -7.43 12.07
C ALA A 93 -13.16 -7.46 13.20
N SER A 94 -12.05 -8.19 13.00
CA SER A 94 -10.96 -8.21 13.99
C SER A 94 -10.33 -6.83 14.23
N LEU A 95 -10.22 -6.00 13.19
CA LEU A 95 -9.76 -4.61 13.34
C LEU A 95 -10.74 -3.74 14.13
N ALA A 96 -12.05 -3.96 13.94
CA ALA A 96 -13.07 -3.25 14.67
C ALA A 96 -13.08 -3.61 16.17
N ASP A 97 -12.80 -4.88 16.51
CA ASP A 97 -12.85 -5.39 17.88
C ASP A 97 -11.56 -5.12 18.66
N ALA A 98 -10.41 -5.05 17.99
CA ALA A 98 -9.09 -5.00 18.65
C ALA A 98 -8.83 -3.73 19.48
N GLN A 99 -9.46 -2.60 19.13
CA GLN A 99 -9.24 -1.30 19.78
C GLN A 99 -10.54 -0.49 19.82
N PRO A 100 -11.49 -0.81 20.72
CA PRO A 100 -12.80 -0.17 20.74
C PRO A 100 -12.76 1.35 20.94
N ASP A 101 -11.75 1.90 21.62
CA ASP A 101 -11.62 3.32 21.89
C ASP A 101 -10.64 4.04 20.94
N ALA A 102 -10.11 3.32 19.91
CA ALA A 102 -9.17 3.94 18.99
C ALA A 102 -9.85 5.00 18.12
N ALA A 103 -9.22 6.17 18.04
CA ALA A 103 -9.62 7.28 17.19
C ALA A 103 -8.58 7.54 16.09
N GLY A 104 -9.03 7.93 14.90
CA GLY A 104 -8.18 8.20 13.76
C GLY A 104 -8.06 7.01 12.80
N VAL A 105 -6.93 6.91 12.12
CA VAL A 105 -6.67 5.81 11.16
C VAL A 105 -6.22 4.57 11.92
N ILE A 106 -7.08 3.54 11.97
CA ILE A 106 -6.82 2.26 12.62
C ILE A 106 -5.98 1.35 11.71
N TRP A 107 -6.26 1.37 10.42
CA TRP A 107 -5.56 0.60 9.41
C TRP A 107 -5.50 1.39 8.09
N LYS A 108 -4.41 1.18 7.35
CA LYS A 108 -4.20 1.78 6.03
C LYS A 108 -3.70 0.71 5.06
N LEU A 109 -4.16 0.76 3.82
CA LEU A 109 -3.69 -0.14 2.76
C LEU A 109 -2.16 -0.02 2.58
N PRO A 110 -1.39 -1.09 2.87
CA PRO A 110 0.08 -1.03 2.93
C PRO A 110 0.76 -1.26 1.57
N ILE A 111 0.03 -1.25 0.47
CA ILE A 111 0.57 -1.48 -0.88
C ILE A 111 1.11 -0.18 -1.45
N ASN A 112 2.34 -0.16 -1.97
CA ASN A 112 2.98 1.04 -2.51
C ASN A 112 2.47 1.40 -3.90
N GLU A 113 2.49 0.45 -4.84
CA GLU A 113 1.94 0.63 -6.19
C GLU A 113 0.50 0.14 -6.22
N ARG A 114 -0.45 1.06 -6.27
CA ARG A 114 -1.88 0.77 -6.20
C ARG A 114 -2.71 1.87 -6.86
N ASP A 115 -3.86 1.52 -7.38
CA ASP A 115 -4.85 2.45 -7.95
C ASP A 115 -5.83 2.97 -6.91
N LEU A 116 -6.07 2.19 -5.84
CA LEU A 116 -7.00 2.51 -4.77
C LEU A 116 -6.27 2.80 -3.46
N ASP A 117 -6.77 3.78 -2.72
CA ASP A 117 -6.49 3.95 -1.30
C ASP A 117 -7.65 3.43 -0.46
N SER A 118 -7.31 2.81 0.67
CA SER A 118 -8.29 2.32 1.62
C SER A 118 -7.77 2.47 3.05
N ASN A 119 -8.66 2.91 3.95
CA ASN A 119 -8.36 3.08 5.37
C ASN A 119 -9.53 2.60 6.20
N VAL A 120 -9.25 2.05 7.38
CA VAL A 120 -10.24 1.90 8.45
C VAL A 120 -10.08 3.07 9.39
N ILE A 121 -11.15 3.81 9.57
CA ILE A 121 -11.24 4.98 10.46
C ILE A 121 -12.06 4.62 11.67
N GLY A 122 -11.59 5.01 12.85
CA GLY A 122 -12.31 4.92 14.12
C GLY A 122 -12.64 6.30 14.68
N LEU A 123 -13.83 6.43 15.20
CA LEU A 123 -14.24 7.50 16.11
C LEU A 123 -14.61 6.85 17.44
N ALA A 124 -13.99 7.30 18.53
CA ALA A 124 -14.35 6.88 19.88
C ALA A 124 -15.81 7.26 20.21
N PRO A 125 -16.43 6.67 21.22
CA PRO A 125 -17.75 7.07 21.69
C PRO A 125 -17.88 8.59 21.86
N GLY A 126 -18.89 9.19 21.21
CA GLY A 126 -19.12 10.63 21.16
C GLY A 126 -18.10 11.43 20.34
N GLY A 127 -17.13 10.77 19.71
CA GLY A 127 -16.12 11.38 18.83
C GLY A 127 -16.75 12.05 17.60
N ARG A 128 -16.06 13.09 17.08
CA ARG A 128 -16.58 13.89 15.97
C ARG A 128 -15.51 14.21 14.94
N ILE A 129 -15.95 14.39 13.70
CA ILE A 129 -15.20 15.06 12.63
C ILE A 129 -15.99 16.33 12.28
N ASP A 130 -15.35 17.46 12.45
CA ASP A 130 -15.98 18.77 12.21
C ASP A 130 -16.39 18.94 10.74
N PRO A 131 -17.36 19.85 10.45
CA PRO A 131 -17.79 20.15 9.11
C PRO A 131 -16.63 20.56 8.20
N HIS A 132 -16.44 19.84 7.12
CA HIS A 132 -15.40 20.10 6.11
C HIS A 132 -15.87 19.77 4.71
N ALA A 133 -15.21 20.33 3.69
CA ALA A 133 -15.37 19.89 2.32
C ALA A 133 -14.57 18.61 2.08
N GLY A 134 -15.18 17.64 1.41
CA GLY A 134 -14.48 16.41 1.01
C GLY A 134 -13.39 16.66 -0.02
N PRO A 135 -12.59 15.61 -0.32
CA PRO A 135 -11.54 15.67 -1.32
C PRO A 135 -12.10 15.84 -2.75
N GLU A 136 -11.19 16.10 -3.70
CA GLU A 136 -11.48 16.20 -5.15
C GLU A 136 -11.77 14.83 -5.82
N LEU A 137 -12.14 13.84 -5.05
CA LEU A 137 -12.45 12.48 -5.51
C LEU A 137 -13.64 11.92 -4.72
N ASP A 138 -14.30 10.95 -5.32
CA ASP A 138 -15.39 10.24 -4.69
C ASP A 138 -14.84 9.27 -3.62
N VAL A 139 -15.58 9.09 -2.54
CA VAL A 139 -15.23 8.17 -1.46
C VAL A 139 -16.39 7.22 -1.19
N LEU A 140 -16.13 5.93 -1.28
CA LEU A 140 -17.04 4.91 -0.78
C LEU A 140 -16.75 4.65 0.70
N ILE A 141 -17.78 4.58 1.52
CA ILE A 141 -17.69 4.24 2.94
C ILE A 141 -18.55 3.00 3.22
N HIS A 142 -17.97 2.07 3.98
CA HIS A 142 -18.70 0.93 4.55
C HIS A 142 -18.58 0.97 6.07
N VAL A 143 -19.69 1.11 6.77
CA VAL A 143 -19.74 1.10 8.24
C VAL A 143 -19.51 -0.32 8.72
N LEU A 144 -18.45 -0.52 9.51
CA LEU A 144 -18.02 -1.84 9.97
C LEU A 144 -18.60 -2.18 11.35
N ALA A 145 -18.67 -1.20 12.25
CA ALA A 145 -19.15 -1.38 13.62
C ALA A 145 -19.55 -0.05 14.26
N GLY A 146 -20.35 -0.14 15.32
CA GLY A 146 -20.87 1.01 16.03
C GLY A 146 -21.99 1.71 15.29
N SER A 147 -22.27 2.94 15.69
CA SER A 147 -23.31 3.80 15.11
C SER A 147 -22.88 5.25 15.12
N GLY A 148 -23.61 6.10 14.41
CA GLY A 148 -23.31 7.52 14.38
C GLY A 148 -24.20 8.27 13.41
N THR A 149 -23.79 9.49 13.09
CA THR A 149 -24.50 10.32 12.11
C THR A 149 -23.54 10.94 11.12
N LEU A 150 -24.02 11.10 9.89
CA LEU A 150 -23.40 11.90 8.83
C LEU A 150 -24.29 13.12 8.58
N THR A 151 -23.80 14.31 8.87
CA THR A 151 -24.52 15.55 8.54
C THR A 151 -23.98 16.13 7.23
N THR A 152 -24.89 16.45 6.32
CA THR A 152 -24.67 17.05 5.01
C THR A 152 -25.35 18.42 4.94
N GLU A 153 -25.25 19.11 3.81
CA GLU A 153 -25.95 20.39 3.57
C GLU A 153 -27.47 20.25 3.53
N SER A 154 -27.99 19.05 3.24
CA SER A 154 -29.44 18.80 3.13
C SER A 154 -30.06 18.15 4.37
N GLY A 155 -29.25 17.71 5.35
CA GLY A 155 -29.74 17.05 6.56
C GLY A 155 -28.77 16.04 7.12
N THR A 156 -29.25 15.27 8.08
CA THR A 156 -28.47 14.26 8.80
C THR A 156 -28.97 12.87 8.46
N LEU A 157 -28.05 11.95 8.25
CA LEU A 157 -28.26 10.52 8.00
C LEU A 157 -27.77 9.75 9.22
N ASP A 158 -28.58 8.84 9.72
CA ASP A 158 -28.15 7.88 10.74
C ASP A 158 -27.29 6.80 10.08
N LEU A 159 -26.22 6.39 10.76
CA LEU A 159 -25.28 5.37 10.32
C LEU A 159 -25.31 4.19 11.28
N THR A 160 -25.39 3.00 10.69
CA THR A 160 -25.32 1.72 11.41
C THR A 160 -24.38 0.74 10.72
N ALA A 161 -23.91 -0.26 11.47
CA ALA A 161 -23.05 -1.29 10.89
C ALA A 161 -23.73 -1.99 9.69
N GLY A 162 -23.00 -2.12 8.59
CA GLY A 162 -23.48 -2.65 7.31
C GLY A 162 -23.84 -1.58 6.28
N ASP A 163 -24.00 -0.32 6.66
CA ASP A 163 -24.33 0.75 5.73
C ASP A 163 -23.20 0.99 4.73
N LEU A 164 -23.57 1.15 3.46
CA LEU A 164 -22.70 1.50 2.36
C LEU A 164 -23.08 2.89 1.82
N LEU A 165 -22.16 3.83 1.85
CA LEU A 165 -22.38 5.21 1.46
C LEU A 165 -21.44 5.62 0.34
N TRP A 166 -21.95 6.42 -0.57
CA TRP A 166 -21.15 7.13 -1.55
C TRP A 166 -21.09 8.62 -1.19
N LEU A 167 -19.90 9.13 -1.00
CA LEU A 167 -19.62 10.54 -0.76
C LEU A 167 -19.07 11.17 -2.04
N PRO A 168 -19.84 11.98 -2.74
CA PRO A 168 -19.36 12.69 -3.93
C PRO A 168 -18.15 13.56 -3.59
N ARG A 169 -17.27 13.76 -4.56
CA ARG A 169 -16.17 14.74 -4.46
C ARG A 169 -16.67 16.10 -3.99
N ARG A 170 -15.91 16.77 -3.13
CA ARG A 170 -16.20 18.11 -2.58
C ARG A 170 -17.45 18.21 -1.71
N SER A 171 -18.23 17.13 -1.52
CA SER A 171 -19.42 17.20 -0.65
C SER A 171 -19.05 17.65 0.75
N ARG A 172 -19.81 18.61 1.31
CA ARG A 172 -19.63 19.05 2.70
C ARG A 172 -20.26 18.03 3.65
N ARG A 173 -19.52 17.73 4.70
CA ARG A 173 -19.93 16.69 5.64
C ARG A 173 -19.26 16.81 6.98
N SER A 174 -19.92 16.29 8.02
CA SER A 174 -19.38 16.06 9.34
C SER A 174 -19.87 14.71 9.86
N PHE A 175 -19.12 14.12 10.79
CA PHE A 175 -19.49 12.85 11.41
C PHE A 175 -19.56 13.03 12.93
N ALA A 176 -20.50 12.31 13.56
CA ALA A 176 -20.55 12.13 14.99
C ALA A 176 -20.79 10.64 15.29
N ALA A 177 -19.96 10.09 16.16
CA ALA A 177 -20.12 8.72 16.65
C ALA A 177 -21.15 8.65 17.76
N GLY A 178 -21.89 7.54 17.82
CA GLY A 178 -22.77 7.19 18.92
C GLY A 178 -22.02 6.66 20.14
N ASP A 179 -22.78 6.06 21.07
CA ASP A 179 -22.25 5.61 22.37
C ASP A 179 -21.27 4.44 22.27
N ASP A 180 -21.35 3.64 21.18
CA ASP A 180 -20.43 2.53 20.90
C ASP A 180 -19.28 2.93 19.95
N GLY A 181 -19.13 4.22 19.67
CA GLY A 181 -18.20 4.69 18.66
C GLY A 181 -18.70 4.45 17.23
N LEU A 182 -17.86 4.76 16.25
CA LEU A 182 -18.14 4.52 14.84
C LEU A 182 -16.87 4.05 14.13
N ARG A 183 -16.95 2.93 13.42
CA ARG A 183 -15.85 2.41 12.61
C ARG A 183 -16.30 2.20 11.20
N TYR A 184 -15.53 2.71 10.25
CA TYR A 184 -15.86 2.56 8.84
C TYR A 184 -14.63 2.40 7.98
N LEU A 185 -14.78 1.63 6.92
CA LEU A 185 -13.82 1.49 5.83
C LEU A 185 -14.06 2.60 4.82
N THR A 186 -13.00 3.25 4.36
CA THR A 186 -13.04 4.14 3.21
C THR A 186 -12.34 3.49 2.03
N VAL A 187 -12.87 3.66 0.82
CA VAL A 187 -12.22 3.29 -0.43
C VAL A 187 -12.34 4.44 -1.41
N HIS A 188 -11.25 4.83 -2.00
CA HIS A 188 -11.21 5.90 -3.01
C HIS A 188 -10.04 5.71 -3.97
N GLN A 189 -10.07 6.38 -5.11
CA GLN A 189 -8.93 6.42 -6.02
C GLN A 189 -7.72 7.03 -5.31
N ARG A 190 -6.56 6.44 -5.52
CA ARG A 190 -5.29 7.00 -5.01
C ARG A 190 -5.05 8.36 -5.67
N ARG A 191 -4.70 9.35 -4.87
CA ARG A 191 -4.23 10.63 -5.40
C ARG A 191 -2.87 10.40 -6.05
N ALA A 192 -2.73 10.81 -7.31
CA ALA A 192 -1.42 10.90 -7.93
C ALA A 192 -0.54 11.81 -7.04
N SER A 193 0.62 11.32 -6.62
CA SER A 193 1.63 12.17 -6.00
C SER A 193 1.98 13.25 -7.03
N LEU A 194 2.02 14.51 -6.59
CA LEU A 194 2.55 15.61 -7.43
C LEU A 194 3.99 15.24 -7.78
N GLN A 195 4.21 14.73 -8.98
CA GLN A 195 5.53 14.69 -9.57
C GLN A 195 5.85 16.14 -9.94
N LEU A 196 6.69 16.78 -9.10
CA LEU A 196 7.32 18.03 -9.49
C LEU A 196 8.23 17.72 -10.67
N ASP A 197 7.82 18.12 -11.86
CA ASP A 197 8.64 18.03 -13.06
C ASP A 197 9.78 19.05 -12.92
N LEU A 198 10.89 18.61 -12.35
CA LEU A 198 12.10 19.42 -12.16
C LEU A 198 12.73 19.84 -13.49
N THR A 199 12.33 19.26 -14.62
CA THR A 199 12.78 19.65 -15.95
C THR A 199 12.17 20.99 -16.41
N ALA A 200 11.03 21.39 -15.89
CA ALA A 200 10.42 22.68 -16.19
C ALA A 200 11.17 23.86 -15.53
N LEU A 201 11.80 23.65 -14.39
CA LEU A 201 12.56 24.69 -13.67
C LEU A 201 13.92 25.02 -14.27
N GLN A 202 14.52 24.12 -15.07
CA GLN A 202 15.83 24.35 -15.68
C GLN A 202 15.75 25.19 -16.99
N ARG A 203 14.55 25.40 -17.54
CA ARG A 203 14.39 26.22 -18.77
C ARG A 203 14.26 27.74 -18.51
N THR A 204 14.06 28.16 -17.27
CA THR A 204 13.88 29.59 -16.92
C THR A 204 15.15 30.29 -16.44
N THR A 205 16.30 29.58 -16.35
CA THR A 205 17.56 30.17 -15.90
C THR A 205 18.58 30.41 -17.03
N ASN A 206 18.23 30.14 -18.29
CA ASN A 206 19.06 30.43 -19.47
C ASN A 206 18.31 31.30 -20.49
N GLY A 207 17.81 32.46 -20.05
CA GLY A 207 17.27 33.52 -20.90
C GLY A 207 17.86 34.87 -20.49
#